data_67047e562b5e8c9376d8f9f542a54002
#
_entry.id   67047e562b5e8c9376d8f9f542a54002
#
_cell.length_a   1.000
_cell.length_b   1.000
_cell.length_c   1.000
_cell.angle_alpha   90.00
_cell.angle_beta   90.00
_cell.angle_gamma   90.00
#
_symmetry.space_group_name_H-M   'P 1'
#
loop_
_entity.id
_entity.type
_entity.pdbx_description
1 polymer ?
#
loop_
_entity_poly.entity_id
_entity_poly.type
_entity_poly.pdbx_seq_one_letter_code
_entity_poly.pdbx_strand_id
1 'polypeptide(L)'
;MLTEVSKLSKEAIREYQNSKLPGIMNYVMSHSAFYKDRFKDIDTSKILKLDDLVRLPVTTKEDLQRRNMDFICVDKEKAVDYLTTSGTLGSPVTFVETEKDLQRLALNEHLSFLCANTDSKDIVQLMVTLDRRFMAGLA
;
A
#
# COMPACT_ATOMS: atom_id res chain seq x y z
N MET A 1 -15.05 7.01 5.27
CA MET A 1 -14.16 6.35 6.25
C MET A 1 -12.75 6.95 6.26
N LEU A 2 -11.98 7.02 5.17
CA LEU A 2 -10.65 7.67 5.14
C LEU A 2 -10.70 9.17 5.49
N THR A 3 -11.70 9.89 4.98
CA THR A 3 -11.92 11.31 5.28
C THR A 3 -12.26 11.60 6.77
N GLU A 4 -12.80 10.62 7.50
CA GLU A 4 -13.10 10.77 8.91
C GLU A 4 -11.87 10.58 9.78
N VAL A 5 -11.01 9.60 9.42
CA VAL A 5 -9.77 9.32 10.17
C VAL A 5 -8.80 10.50 10.09
N SER A 6 -8.70 11.19 8.94
CA SER A 6 -7.81 12.35 8.76
C SER A 6 -8.16 13.55 9.63
N LYS A 7 -9.38 13.61 10.18
CA LYS A 7 -9.86 14.66 11.07
C LYS A 7 -9.66 14.34 12.56
N LEU A 8 -9.16 13.17 12.88
CA LEU A 8 -8.95 12.73 14.25
C LEU A 8 -7.70 13.39 14.87
N SER A 9 -7.63 13.41 16.19
CA SER A 9 -6.41 13.77 16.91
C SER A 9 -5.30 12.72 16.65
N LYS A 10 -4.05 13.09 16.92
CA LYS A 10 -2.90 12.16 16.80
C LYS A 10 -3.10 10.90 17.66
N GLU A 11 -3.64 11.08 18.84
CA GLU A 11 -3.92 9.99 19.80
C GLU A 11 -4.98 9.04 19.24
N ALA A 12 -6.09 9.57 18.73
CA ALA A 12 -7.16 8.78 18.13
C ALA A 12 -6.70 8.05 16.85
N ILE A 13 -5.83 8.68 16.04
CA ILE A 13 -5.20 8.02 14.88
C ILE A 13 -4.33 6.85 15.36
N ARG A 14 -3.51 7.05 16.41
CA ARG A 14 -2.65 6.01 16.96
C ARG A 14 -3.47 4.83 17.52
N GLU A 15 -4.54 5.09 18.23
CA GLU A 15 -5.46 4.06 18.73
C GLU A 15 -6.09 3.27 17.57
N TYR A 16 -6.56 3.98 16.55
CA TYR A 16 -7.07 3.34 15.33
C TYR A 16 -6.03 2.44 14.67
N GLN A 17 -4.80 2.92 14.49
CA GLN A 17 -3.70 2.14 13.92
C GLN A 17 -3.39 0.91 14.77
N ASN A 18 -3.30 1.05 16.10
CA ASN A 18 -3.09 -0.07 17.00
C ASN A 18 -4.21 -1.11 16.88
N SER A 19 -5.48 -0.68 16.76
CA SER A 19 -6.62 -1.59 16.59
C SER A 19 -6.57 -2.40 15.29
N LYS A 20 -5.92 -1.87 14.24
CA LYS A 20 -5.80 -2.52 12.92
C LYS A 20 -4.58 -3.44 12.81
N LEU A 21 -3.53 -3.15 13.56
CA LEU A 21 -2.24 -3.83 13.42
C LEU A 21 -2.31 -5.35 13.58
N PRO A 22 -2.97 -5.94 14.60
CA PRO A 22 -3.05 -7.40 14.72
C PRO A 22 -3.72 -8.06 13.52
N GLY A 23 -4.77 -7.43 12.97
CA GLY A 23 -5.45 -7.91 11.77
C GLY A 23 -4.54 -7.89 10.53
N ILE A 24 -3.73 -6.83 10.37
CA ILE A 24 -2.75 -6.71 9.29
C ILE A 24 -1.67 -7.78 9.45
N MET A 25 -1.14 -7.99 10.67
CA MET A 25 -0.14 -9.02 10.93
C MET A 25 -0.65 -10.41 10.56
N ASN A 26 -1.85 -10.77 11.01
CA ASN A 26 -2.48 -12.04 10.65
C ASN A 26 -2.68 -12.19 9.14
N TYR A 27 -3.10 -11.11 8.46
CA TYR A 27 -3.32 -11.10 7.02
C TYR A 27 -2.02 -11.37 6.25
N VAL A 28 -0.96 -10.63 6.51
CA VAL A 28 0.32 -10.81 5.79
C VAL A 28 0.98 -12.16 6.09
N MET A 29 0.85 -12.66 7.33
CA MET A 29 1.34 -13.99 7.70
C MET A 29 0.58 -15.12 7.00
N SER A 30 -0.69 -14.92 6.72
CA SER A 30 -1.52 -15.94 6.05
C SER A 30 -1.37 -15.93 4.53
N HIS A 31 -1.11 -14.76 3.92
CA HIS A 31 -1.22 -14.57 2.47
C HIS A 31 0.12 -14.28 1.77
N SER A 32 1.12 -13.70 2.45
CA SER A 32 2.40 -13.39 1.83
C SER A 32 3.45 -14.48 2.13
N ALA A 33 3.97 -15.10 1.09
CA ALA A 33 5.08 -16.06 1.22
C ALA A 33 6.34 -15.38 1.79
N PHE A 34 6.59 -14.11 1.43
CA PHE A 34 7.71 -13.34 1.95
C PHE A 34 7.61 -13.13 3.46
N TYR A 35 6.49 -12.59 3.95
CA TYR A 35 6.35 -12.28 5.37
C TYR A 35 6.24 -13.53 6.24
N LYS A 36 5.63 -14.59 5.73
CA LYS A 36 5.60 -15.89 6.40
C LYS A 36 7.01 -16.43 6.65
N ASP A 37 7.89 -16.34 5.67
CA ASP A 37 9.29 -16.75 5.80
C ASP A 37 10.09 -15.76 6.67
N ARG A 38 9.91 -14.45 6.45
CA ARG A 38 10.66 -13.40 7.14
C ARG A 38 10.43 -13.36 8.64
N PHE A 39 9.21 -13.70 9.09
CA PHE A 39 8.81 -13.65 10.49
C PHE A 39 8.64 -15.04 11.14
N LYS A 40 9.11 -16.11 10.49
CA LYS A 40 8.93 -17.49 10.96
C LYS A 40 9.42 -17.74 12.39
N ASP A 41 10.48 -17.04 12.79
CA ASP A 41 11.10 -17.17 14.13
C ASP A 41 10.61 -16.08 15.11
N ILE A 42 9.60 -15.30 14.71
CA ILE A 42 9.05 -14.20 15.51
C ILE A 42 7.63 -14.53 15.92
N ASP A 43 7.35 -14.42 17.20
CA ASP A 43 5.98 -14.53 17.72
C ASP A 43 5.18 -13.27 17.36
N THR A 44 4.57 -13.28 16.17
CA THR A 44 3.81 -12.15 15.64
C THR A 44 2.51 -11.89 16.41
N SER A 45 2.04 -12.83 17.24
CA SER A 45 0.87 -12.62 18.11
C SER A 45 1.11 -11.56 19.19
N LYS A 46 2.37 -11.24 19.46
CA LYS A 46 2.81 -10.20 20.41
C LYS A 46 2.99 -8.82 19.77
N ILE A 47 2.71 -8.67 18.48
CA ILE A 47 2.74 -7.38 17.77
C ILE A 47 1.33 -6.79 17.83
N LEU A 48 1.04 -6.06 18.89
CA LEU A 48 -0.30 -5.56 19.20
C LEU A 48 -0.46 -4.05 18.98
N LYS A 49 0.64 -3.30 18.99
CA LYS A 49 0.67 -1.84 18.84
C LYS A 49 1.89 -1.40 18.04
N LEU A 50 1.86 -0.17 17.55
CA LEU A 50 2.91 0.40 16.71
C LEU A 50 4.31 0.31 17.33
N ASP A 51 4.42 0.46 18.65
CA ASP A 51 5.70 0.36 19.36
C ASP A 51 6.34 -1.04 19.26
N ASP A 52 5.54 -2.07 19.01
CA ASP A 52 6.04 -3.44 18.86
C ASP A 52 6.69 -3.68 17.49
N LEU A 53 6.44 -2.79 16.50
CA LEU A 53 6.99 -2.92 15.14
C LEU A 53 8.52 -2.90 15.10
N VAL A 54 9.18 -2.28 16.07
CA VAL A 54 10.66 -2.27 16.20
C VAL A 54 11.25 -3.67 16.37
N ARG A 55 10.43 -4.65 16.72
CA ARG A 55 10.82 -6.06 16.89
C ARG A 55 10.83 -6.82 15.55
N LEU A 56 10.26 -6.23 14.51
CA LEU A 56 10.21 -6.85 13.18
C LEU A 56 11.40 -6.40 12.35
N PRO A 57 12.01 -7.29 11.56
CA PRO A 57 13.04 -6.92 10.62
C PRO A 57 12.49 -6.02 9.50
N VAL A 58 13.25 -5.02 9.14
CA VAL A 58 12.88 -4.07 8.08
C VAL A 58 12.84 -4.77 6.72
N THR A 59 11.86 -4.44 5.91
CA THR A 59 11.79 -4.82 4.48
C THR A 59 12.53 -3.79 3.66
N THR A 60 13.41 -4.23 2.78
CA THR A 60 14.23 -3.37 1.92
C THR A 60 13.73 -3.37 0.47
N LYS A 61 14.24 -2.44 -0.33
CA LYS A 61 13.98 -2.43 -1.78
C LYS A 61 14.55 -3.66 -2.47
N GLU A 62 15.70 -4.13 -2.00
CA GLU A 62 16.34 -5.35 -2.49
C GLU A 62 15.49 -6.60 -2.23
N ASP A 63 14.82 -6.67 -1.08
CA ASP A 63 13.85 -7.73 -0.79
C ASP A 63 12.71 -7.71 -1.81
N LEU A 64 12.14 -6.53 -2.07
CA LEU A 64 11.09 -6.35 -3.08
C LEU A 64 11.56 -6.75 -4.49
N GLN A 65 12.80 -6.41 -4.87
CA GLN A 65 13.35 -6.76 -6.18
C GLN A 65 13.61 -8.27 -6.35
N ARG A 66 14.09 -8.94 -5.29
CA ARG A 66 14.44 -10.35 -5.34
C ARG A 66 13.23 -11.28 -5.23
N ARG A 67 12.25 -10.88 -4.43
CA ARG A 67 11.12 -11.75 -4.05
C ARG A 67 9.77 -11.09 -4.34
N ASN A 68 9.71 -10.26 -5.37
CA ASN A 68 8.58 -9.39 -5.65
C ASN A 68 7.22 -10.10 -5.59
N MET A 69 7.07 -11.25 -6.25
CA MET A 69 5.80 -11.98 -6.28
C MET A 69 5.43 -12.61 -4.93
N ASP A 70 6.38 -12.81 -4.03
CA ASP A 70 6.14 -13.36 -2.70
C ASP A 70 5.45 -12.38 -1.74
N PHE A 71 5.44 -11.09 -2.11
CA PHE A 71 4.73 -10.05 -1.36
C PHE A 71 3.24 -9.99 -1.66
N ILE A 72 2.79 -10.57 -2.78
CA ILE A 72 1.40 -10.50 -3.20
C ILE A 72 0.54 -11.32 -2.23
N CYS A 73 -0.48 -10.65 -1.68
CA CYS A 73 -1.40 -11.21 -0.70
C CYS A 73 -2.79 -11.51 -1.26
N VAL A 74 -2.98 -11.35 -2.56
CA VAL A 74 -4.28 -11.56 -3.22
C VAL A 74 -4.17 -12.63 -4.29
N ASP A 75 -5.28 -13.33 -4.55
CA ASP A 75 -5.38 -14.28 -5.64
C ASP A 75 -5.25 -13.55 -6.98
N LYS A 76 -4.61 -14.17 -7.96
CA LYS A 76 -4.41 -13.59 -9.29
C LYS A 76 -5.71 -13.18 -9.98
N GLU A 77 -6.80 -13.87 -9.69
CA GLU A 77 -8.14 -13.59 -10.24
C GLU A 77 -8.71 -12.26 -9.73
N LYS A 78 -8.21 -11.73 -8.62
CA LYS A 78 -8.60 -10.43 -8.06
C LYS A 78 -7.73 -9.28 -8.56
N ALA A 79 -6.67 -9.59 -9.29
CA ALA A 79 -5.80 -8.60 -9.90
C ALA A 79 -6.49 -7.95 -11.09
N VAL A 80 -6.67 -6.63 -11.06
CA VAL A 80 -7.25 -5.86 -12.18
C VAL A 80 -6.18 -5.09 -12.93
N ASP A 81 -5.06 -4.76 -12.28
CA ASP A 81 -3.93 -4.13 -12.95
C ASP A 81 -2.59 -4.55 -12.35
N TYR A 82 -1.53 -4.41 -13.16
CA TYR A 82 -0.14 -4.67 -12.81
C TYR A 82 0.69 -3.45 -13.17
N LEU A 83 1.29 -2.83 -12.17
CA LEU A 83 2.10 -1.63 -12.30
C LEU A 83 3.55 -1.93 -11.98
N THR A 84 4.47 -1.27 -12.66
CA THR A 84 5.90 -1.42 -12.39
C THR A 84 6.53 -0.09 -12.02
N THR A 85 7.54 -0.14 -11.16
CA THR A 85 8.43 1.01 -10.95
C THR A 85 9.36 1.20 -12.15
N SER A 86 9.91 2.41 -12.31
CA SER A 86 10.82 2.75 -13.40
C SER A 86 12.10 1.90 -13.48
N GLY A 87 12.48 1.25 -12.38
CA GLY A 87 13.69 0.41 -12.34
C GLY A 87 15.02 1.17 -12.52
N THR A 88 15.04 2.49 -12.35
CA THR A 88 16.19 3.36 -12.61
C THR A 88 17.49 2.92 -11.93
N LEU A 89 17.41 2.26 -10.78
CA LEU A 89 18.56 1.81 -9.98
C LEU A 89 18.55 0.29 -9.75
N GLY A 90 17.89 -0.50 -10.61
CA GLY A 90 17.81 -1.96 -10.47
C GLY A 90 16.59 -2.55 -11.18
N SER A 91 16.28 -3.81 -10.91
CA SER A 91 15.10 -4.46 -11.47
C SER A 91 13.81 -3.74 -11.05
N PRO A 92 12.86 -3.54 -12.01
CA PRO A 92 11.55 -2.99 -11.66
C PRO A 92 10.84 -3.86 -10.62
N VAL A 93 10.08 -3.21 -9.74
CA VAL A 93 9.18 -3.89 -8.80
C VAL A 93 7.77 -3.80 -9.38
N THR A 94 7.07 -4.93 -9.44
CA THR A 94 5.69 -5.02 -9.89
C THR A 94 4.75 -4.92 -8.69
N PHE A 95 3.73 -4.10 -8.81
CA PHE A 95 2.60 -4.01 -7.87
C PHE A 95 1.37 -4.59 -8.52
N VAL A 96 0.53 -5.19 -7.71
CA VAL A 96 -0.76 -5.75 -8.14
C VAL A 96 -1.85 -4.91 -7.48
N GLU A 97 -2.75 -4.40 -8.30
CA GLU A 97 -3.89 -3.60 -7.85
C GLU A 97 -5.17 -4.40 -7.98
N THR A 98 -5.99 -4.36 -6.94
CA THR A 98 -7.36 -4.86 -6.95
C THR A 98 -8.34 -3.72 -7.23
N GLU A 99 -9.59 -4.04 -7.55
CA GLU A 99 -10.65 -3.03 -7.69
C GLU A 99 -10.76 -2.09 -6.48
N LYS A 100 -10.59 -2.63 -5.27
CA LYS A 100 -10.60 -1.83 -4.04
C LYS A 100 -9.40 -0.90 -3.91
N ASP A 101 -8.25 -1.30 -4.44
CA ASP A 101 -7.06 -0.45 -4.47
C ASP A 101 -7.26 0.71 -5.43
N LEU A 102 -7.81 0.47 -6.61
CA LEU A 102 -8.14 1.51 -7.59
C LEU A 102 -9.15 2.51 -7.01
N GLN A 103 -10.21 2.04 -6.35
CA GLN A 103 -11.17 2.92 -5.68
C GLN A 103 -10.52 3.78 -4.58
N ARG A 104 -9.58 3.21 -3.83
CA ARG A 104 -8.82 3.93 -2.80
C ARG A 104 -7.90 4.98 -3.41
N LEU A 105 -7.23 4.65 -4.51
CA LEU A 105 -6.38 5.59 -5.26
C LEU A 105 -7.21 6.74 -5.81
N ALA A 106 -8.33 6.45 -6.49
CA ALA A 106 -9.24 7.47 -7.01
C ALA A 106 -9.75 8.43 -5.91
N LEU A 107 -10.08 7.90 -4.71
CA LEU A 107 -10.44 8.76 -3.59
C LEU A 107 -9.28 9.65 -3.15
N ASN A 108 -8.06 9.11 -3.13
CA ASN A 108 -6.86 9.86 -2.74
C ASN A 108 -6.59 11.02 -3.70
N GLU A 109 -6.69 10.75 -5.01
CA GLU A 109 -6.54 11.78 -6.05
C GLU A 109 -7.64 12.84 -5.97
N HIS A 110 -8.89 12.41 -5.78
CA HIS A 110 -9.98 13.35 -5.57
C HIS A 110 -9.71 14.31 -4.40
N LEU A 111 -9.23 13.79 -3.26
CA LEU A 111 -8.85 14.62 -2.11
C LEU A 111 -7.68 15.56 -2.41
N SER A 112 -6.71 15.11 -3.21
CA SER A 112 -5.57 15.92 -3.65
C SER A 112 -6.03 17.09 -4.51
N PHE A 113 -6.95 16.87 -5.46
CA PHE A 113 -7.56 17.92 -6.27
C PHE A 113 -8.35 18.92 -5.41
N LEU A 114 -9.12 18.44 -4.43
CA LEU A 114 -9.81 19.34 -3.49
C LEU A 114 -8.83 20.22 -2.68
N CYS A 115 -7.67 19.68 -2.29
CA CYS A 115 -6.64 20.47 -1.61
C CYS A 115 -6.04 21.57 -2.53
N ALA A 116 -6.02 21.34 -3.84
CA ALA A 116 -5.65 22.34 -4.83
C ALA A 116 -6.80 23.33 -5.17
N ASN A 117 -7.92 23.23 -4.49
CA ASN A 117 -9.14 24.02 -4.71
C ASN A 117 -9.72 23.83 -6.13
N THR A 118 -9.58 22.62 -6.67
CA THR A 118 -10.12 22.23 -7.98
C THR A 118 -11.56 21.73 -7.82
N ASP A 119 -12.43 22.07 -8.78
CA ASP A 119 -13.81 21.62 -8.82
C ASP A 119 -14.18 20.96 -10.18
N SER A 120 -15.42 20.52 -10.32
CA SER A 120 -15.93 19.83 -11.50
C SER A 120 -16.00 20.71 -12.78
N LYS A 121 -15.71 22.00 -12.69
CA LYS A 121 -15.71 22.96 -13.81
C LYS A 121 -14.29 23.18 -14.33
N ASP A 122 -13.28 22.75 -13.60
CA ASP A 122 -11.90 22.92 -13.99
C ASP A 122 -11.51 21.95 -15.11
N ILE A 123 -10.62 22.41 -15.97
CA ILE A 123 -10.02 21.60 -17.03
C ILE A 123 -8.65 21.14 -16.55
N VAL A 124 -8.47 19.83 -16.41
CA VAL A 124 -7.21 19.22 -15.99
C VAL A 124 -6.51 18.61 -17.19
N GLN A 125 -5.23 18.95 -17.38
CA GLN A 125 -4.38 18.36 -18.41
C GLN A 125 -3.39 17.37 -17.77
N LEU A 126 -3.46 16.11 -18.20
CA LEU A 126 -2.45 15.10 -17.84
C LEU A 126 -1.28 15.18 -18.82
N MET A 127 -0.08 15.45 -18.28
CA MET A 127 1.17 15.55 -19.06
C MET A 127 2.13 14.42 -18.71
N VAL A 128 1.61 13.22 -18.55
CA VAL A 128 2.38 11.99 -18.22
C VAL A 128 2.05 10.90 -19.22
N THR A 129 2.98 9.97 -19.41
CA THR A 129 2.75 8.80 -20.26
C THR A 129 1.79 7.83 -19.57
N LEU A 130 0.69 7.52 -20.22
CA LEU A 130 -0.34 6.59 -19.75
C LEU A 130 -0.08 5.16 -20.28
N ASP A 131 1.15 4.66 -20.14
CA ASP A 131 1.57 3.39 -20.71
C ASP A 131 1.64 2.24 -19.68
N ARG A 132 1.08 2.46 -18.49
CA ARG A 132 1.07 1.53 -17.33
C ARG A 132 2.45 1.15 -16.78
N ARG A 133 3.52 1.79 -17.23
CA ARG A 133 4.87 1.56 -16.71
C ARG A 133 5.13 2.26 -15.40
N PHE A 134 4.30 3.26 -15.04
CA PHE A 134 4.47 4.06 -13.84
C PHE A 134 3.12 4.26 -13.16
N MET A 135 3.12 4.28 -11.84
CA MET A 135 1.92 4.57 -11.04
C MET A 135 1.26 5.92 -11.39
N ALA A 136 2.03 6.88 -11.90
CA ALA A 136 1.52 8.18 -12.35
C ALA A 136 0.47 8.09 -13.48
N GLY A 137 0.35 6.97 -14.18
CA GLY A 137 -0.66 6.74 -15.19
C GLY A 137 -2.01 6.24 -14.64
N LEU A 138 -2.15 6.10 -13.32
CA LEU A 138 -3.39 5.69 -12.65
C LEU A 138 -4.04 6.84 -11.85
N ALA A 139 -3.38 7.97 -11.72
CA ALA A 139 -3.88 9.13 -11.01
C ALA A 139 -5.05 9.80 -11.76
#